data_2017ca934945ee819a22f6cfcfc5750d
#
_entry.id   2017ca934945ee819a22f6cfcfc5750d
#
_cell.length_a   1.000
_cell.length_b   1.000
_cell.length_c   1.000
_cell.angle_alpha   90.00
_cell.angle_beta   90.00
_cell.angle_gamma   90.00
#
_symmetry.space_group_name_H-M   'P 1'
#
loop_
_entity.id
_entity.type
_entity.pdbx_description
1 polymer ?
#
loop_
_entity_poly.entity_id
_entity_poly.type
_entity_poly.pdbx_seq_one_letter_code
_entity_poly.pdbx_strand_id
1 'polypeptide(L)'
;MVRELISVENIDRSFGAVDVLRDVNLLVKDGDRIGIVGHNGAGKTTLLNTISEQSQDAGDIRLAPGIRLAYLTQIRDIDSDKTIEEELSRKGRQFQELEDEIAAIEARMIEPEFYDGDWEGVMERYSELQQTLASSGGGNVAAIAKGILKTLGLDKHPMEMPVNNLSGGEKAKLALARQLVGLSGVDVMFLDEPTNHLDIQTTEWLEKFLKEFNGAQLIVSHDRFFLDQVCTRIVEVDNLRAWNWKGNYSQFVKQKAESAAALGDLIKNTEKKIQATMGALAQMKRANKFDKSISAKHKMIERMQQEVKLHKARVPKQRKALIMTLDAVDKASMDVLEITDACMTFEGLKKPILHNQDIEVRKGDRIGIVGGNGQGKTTLLKLINGDLKLTSGKRDLAPGCVIGYFHQDHATLDFDLSPVEQITQLRPDFKYGDVRAALGRFQFTGEQVETKLSQLSGGERARVALLKLLLEDNNLLLMDEPTNHLDMASKDTLEETLKAYTGSLITVSHDRWFLDQVVNRIWELHDGIIKVYYGNYTDYIRAKKGLPPLGKDEISSV
;
A
#
# COMPACT_ATOMS: atom_id res chain seq x y z
N MET A 1 17.84 12.51 -26.54
CA MET A 1 18.08 12.62 -25.08
C MET A 1 16.72 12.56 -24.41
N VAL A 2 16.57 11.80 -23.33
CA VAL A 2 15.31 11.76 -22.57
C VAL A 2 15.17 13.10 -21.85
N ARG A 3 14.02 13.77 -21.98
CA ARG A 3 13.74 15.10 -21.37
C ARG A 3 13.72 14.96 -19.84
N GLU A 4 14.44 15.83 -19.14
CA GLU A 4 14.35 15.96 -17.68
C GLU A 4 13.15 16.84 -17.36
N LEU A 5 12.25 16.31 -16.52
CA LEU A 5 11.01 16.99 -16.16
C LEU A 5 11.11 17.67 -14.78
N ILE A 6 11.69 16.98 -13.80
CA ILE A 6 11.87 17.50 -12.43
C ILE A 6 13.26 17.16 -11.93
N SER A 7 14.01 18.17 -11.46
CA SER A 7 15.26 18.01 -10.72
C SER A 7 15.06 18.49 -9.29
N VAL A 8 15.40 17.63 -8.34
CA VAL A 8 15.34 17.88 -6.90
C VAL A 8 16.75 17.74 -6.35
N GLU A 9 17.30 18.80 -5.77
CA GLU A 9 18.68 18.87 -5.31
C GLU A 9 18.73 19.29 -3.83
N ASN A 10 19.23 18.39 -2.97
CA ASN A 10 19.52 18.60 -1.55
C ASN A 10 18.34 19.23 -0.78
N ILE A 11 17.11 18.75 -1.02
CA ILE A 11 15.95 19.32 -0.34
C ILE A 11 15.85 18.85 1.10
N ASP A 12 15.50 19.81 1.96
CA ASP A 12 15.11 19.58 3.36
C ASP A 12 13.64 19.97 3.55
N ARG A 13 12.94 19.25 4.40
CA ARG A 13 11.57 19.57 4.81
C ARG A 13 11.33 19.20 6.26
N SER A 14 10.82 20.15 7.05
CA SER A 14 10.49 19.99 8.46
C SER A 14 9.12 20.56 8.79
N PHE A 15 8.50 20.07 9.85
CA PHE A 15 7.27 20.60 10.42
C PHE A 15 7.52 20.96 11.88
N GLY A 16 7.64 22.25 12.16
CA GLY A 16 8.05 22.75 13.47
C GLY A 16 9.45 22.26 13.84
N ALA A 17 9.57 21.50 14.93
CA ALA A 17 10.85 20.94 15.38
C ALA A 17 11.16 19.54 14.82
N VAL A 18 10.31 18.99 13.95
CA VAL A 18 10.47 17.63 13.42
C VAL A 18 10.94 17.69 11.98
N ASP A 19 12.18 17.21 11.74
CA ASP A 19 12.69 17.00 10.40
C ASP A 19 12.01 15.77 9.78
N VAL A 20 11.54 15.89 8.54
CA VAL A 20 10.88 14.80 7.79
C VAL A 20 11.72 14.36 6.60
N LEU A 21 12.35 15.30 5.89
CA LEU A 21 13.26 15.03 4.77
C LEU A 21 14.54 15.82 4.96
N ARG A 22 15.69 15.22 4.62
CA ARG A 22 17.00 15.85 4.69
C ARG A 22 17.91 15.38 3.57
N ASP A 23 18.50 16.31 2.84
CA ASP A 23 19.47 16.05 1.76
C ASP A 23 18.88 15.06 0.70
N VAL A 24 17.62 15.29 0.30
CA VAL A 24 16.94 14.44 -0.67
C VAL A 24 17.27 14.90 -2.08
N ASN A 25 17.70 13.95 -2.91
CA ASN A 25 18.05 14.16 -4.31
C ASN A 25 17.24 13.23 -5.20
N LEU A 26 16.54 13.77 -6.21
CA LEU A 26 15.71 12.99 -7.13
C LEU A 26 15.68 13.66 -8.51
N LEU A 27 15.90 12.87 -9.55
CA LEU A 27 15.75 13.30 -10.94
C LEU A 27 14.62 12.51 -11.57
N VAL A 28 13.64 13.20 -12.15
CA VAL A 28 12.50 12.61 -12.87
C VAL A 28 12.62 12.93 -14.34
N LYS A 29 12.57 11.89 -15.15
CA LYS A 29 12.68 11.98 -16.61
C LYS A 29 11.36 11.56 -17.25
N ASP A 30 11.18 11.99 -18.48
CA ASP A 30 10.02 11.62 -19.28
C ASP A 30 9.89 10.09 -19.40
N GLY A 31 8.67 9.58 -19.18
CA GLY A 31 8.35 8.14 -19.15
C GLY A 31 8.85 7.37 -17.91
N ASP A 32 9.46 8.04 -16.91
CA ASP A 32 9.84 7.40 -15.65
C ASP A 32 8.61 6.92 -14.87
N ARG A 33 8.65 5.68 -14.38
CA ARG A 33 7.65 5.13 -13.46
C ARG A 33 8.33 4.80 -12.14
N ILE A 34 8.22 5.74 -11.18
CA ILE A 34 8.94 5.73 -9.92
C ILE A 34 8.00 5.30 -8.79
N GLY A 35 8.29 4.16 -8.17
CA GLY A 35 7.63 3.74 -6.92
C GLY A 35 8.33 4.35 -5.71
N ILE A 36 7.59 5.03 -4.83
CA ILE A 36 8.12 5.59 -3.59
C ILE A 36 7.69 4.68 -2.44
N VAL A 37 8.66 4.10 -1.75
CA VAL A 37 8.46 3.15 -0.67
C VAL A 37 9.11 3.61 0.63
N GLY A 38 8.66 3.10 1.77
CA GLY A 38 9.18 3.42 3.11
C GLY A 38 8.15 3.11 4.18
N HIS A 39 8.56 3.10 5.45
CA HIS A 39 7.64 2.87 6.58
C HIS A 39 6.60 4.01 6.72
N ASN A 40 5.52 3.75 7.49
CA ASN A 40 4.56 4.80 7.80
C ASN A 40 5.22 5.94 8.58
N GLY A 41 4.94 7.18 8.18
CA GLY A 41 5.60 8.36 8.74
C GLY A 41 7.03 8.63 8.22
N ALA A 42 7.54 7.86 7.24
CA ALA A 42 8.86 8.11 6.65
C ALA A 42 8.97 9.39 5.81
N GLY A 43 7.85 10.04 5.49
CA GLY A 43 7.82 11.25 4.66
C GLY A 43 7.49 11.02 3.19
N LYS A 44 6.91 9.87 2.79
CA LYS A 44 6.54 9.56 1.39
C LYS A 44 5.59 10.59 0.78
N THR A 45 4.43 10.80 1.42
CA THR A 45 3.44 11.81 1.01
C THR A 45 4.01 13.21 1.11
N THR A 46 4.83 13.49 2.14
CA THR A 46 5.54 14.77 2.28
C THR A 46 6.47 15.02 1.10
N LEU A 47 7.20 14.01 0.64
CA LEU A 47 8.07 14.13 -0.54
C LEU A 47 7.26 14.47 -1.80
N LEU A 48 6.14 13.78 -2.04
CA LEU A 48 5.26 14.09 -3.17
C LEU A 48 4.72 15.52 -3.10
N ASN A 49 4.20 15.93 -1.93
CA ASN A 49 3.65 17.27 -1.73
C ASN A 49 4.74 18.35 -1.88
N THR A 50 5.92 18.13 -1.28
CA THR A 50 7.03 19.08 -1.38
C THR A 50 7.45 19.31 -2.85
N ILE A 51 7.48 18.25 -3.66
CA ILE A 51 7.82 18.36 -5.07
C ILE A 51 6.70 19.06 -5.86
N SER A 52 5.44 18.68 -5.63
CA SER A 52 4.29 19.21 -6.38
C SER A 52 4.01 20.68 -6.05
N GLU A 53 4.21 21.09 -4.79
CA GLU A 53 3.94 22.44 -4.30
C GLU A 53 5.19 23.33 -4.27
N GLN A 54 6.38 22.77 -4.52
CA GLN A 54 7.68 23.43 -4.37
C GLN A 54 7.84 24.08 -2.99
N SER A 55 7.43 23.35 -1.94
CA SER A 55 7.31 23.84 -0.56
C SER A 55 8.46 23.38 0.36
N GLN A 56 9.68 23.24 -0.18
CA GLN A 56 10.90 22.87 0.56
C GLN A 56 11.39 24.00 1.47
N ASP A 57 12.05 23.62 2.58
CA ASP A 57 12.67 24.56 3.51
C ASP A 57 14.08 24.95 3.07
N ALA A 58 14.82 24.01 2.42
CA ALA A 58 16.13 24.24 1.83
C ALA A 58 16.31 23.36 0.59
N GLY A 59 17.34 23.67 -0.21
CA GLY A 59 17.61 23.01 -1.49
C GLY A 59 16.85 23.62 -2.66
N ASP A 60 16.86 22.93 -3.80
CA ASP A 60 16.29 23.45 -5.04
C ASP A 60 15.40 22.42 -5.75
N ILE A 61 14.22 22.85 -6.20
CA ILE A 61 13.31 22.07 -7.03
C ILE A 61 13.10 22.80 -8.34
N ARG A 62 13.55 22.20 -9.44
CA ARG A 62 13.42 22.75 -10.80
C ARG A 62 12.44 21.92 -11.60
N LEU A 63 11.43 22.58 -12.11
CA LEU A 63 10.47 22.03 -13.06
C LEU A 63 10.85 22.48 -14.47
N ALA A 64 10.75 21.57 -15.45
CA ALA A 64 10.95 21.95 -16.83
C ALA A 64 9.87 22.95 -17.28
N PRO A 65 10.21 23.93 -18.15
CA PRO A 65 9.24 24.93 -18.60
C PRO A 65 8.01 24.30 -19.26
N GLY A 66 6.83 24.76 -18.85
CA GLY A 66 5.55 24.38 -19.45
C GLY A 66 5.09 22.97 -19.12
N ILE A 67 5.67 22.28 -18.11
CA ILE A 67 5.18 20.96 -17.69
C ILE A 67 3.87 21.08 -16.93
N ARG A 68 3.00 20.10 -17.14
CA ARG A 68 1.72 19.96 -16.44
C ARG A 68 1.80 18.83 -15.43
N LEU A 69 1.52 19.17 -14.17
CA LEU A 69 1.52 18.25 -13.05
C LEU A 69 0.07 17.89 -12.71
N ALA A 70 -0.19 16.61 -12.44
CA ALA A 70 -1.45 16.17 -11.85
C ALA A 70 -1.18 15.41 -10.56
N TYR A 71 -1.92 15.75 -9.51
CA TYR A 71 -1.86 15.05 -8.24
C TYR A 71 -3.17 14.28 -8.02
N LEU A 72 -3.05 12.95 -7.94
CA LEU A 72 -4.15 12.07 -7.57
C LEU A 72 -4.01 11.78 -6.08
N THR A 73 -4.77 12.52 -5.29
CA THR A 73 -4.84 12.29 -3.83
C THR A 73 -5.62 11.01 -3.55
N GLN A 74 -5.38 10.48 -2.35
CA GLN A 74 -6.19 9.39 -1.78
C GLN A 74 -7.69 9.65 -2.04
N ILE A 75 -8.39 8.63 -2.51
CA ILE A 75 -9.81 8.71 -2.87
C ILE A 75 -10.61 9.18 -1.65
N ARG A 76 -10.78 10.49 -1.50
CA ARG A 76 -11.61 11.10 -0.46
C ARG A 76 -12.99 11.37 -1.04
N ASP A 77 -13.98 11.06 -0.23
CA ASP A 77 -15.41 11.32 -0.32
C ASP A 77 -15.95 11.80 -1.67
N ILE A 78 -16.64 10.90 -2.32
CA ILE A 78 -17.58 11.23 -3.37
C ILE A 78 -18.78 11.87 -2.67
N ASP A 79 -19.22 13.00 -3.20
CA ASP A 79 -20.44 13.66 -2.72
C ASP A 79 -21.65 12.76 -3.04
N SER A 80 -22.16 12.14 -1.99
CA SER A 80 -23.20 11.12 -2.13
C SER A 80 -24.54 11.66 -2.64
N ASP A 81 -24.75 12.97 -2.60
CA ASP A 81 -26.01 13.61 -3.00
C ASP A 81 -26.06 13.98 -4.49
N LYS A 82 -24.93 13.80 -5.20
CA LYS A 82 -24.81 14.08 -6.63
C LYS A 82 -25.08 12.88 -7.51
N THR A 83 -25.31 13.13 -8.79
CA THR A 83 -25.38 12.11 -9.82
C THR A 83 -23.96 11.72 -10.32
N ILE A 84 -23.86 10.57 -10.99
CA ILE A 84 -22.61 10.12 -11.64
C ILE A 84 -22.09 11.20 -12.61
N GLU A 85 -22.99 11.80 -13.40
CA GLU A 85 -22.65 12.86 -14.34
C GLU A 85 -22.11 14.10 -13.64
N GLU A 86 -22.75 14.55 -12.57
CA GLU A 86 -22.32 15.72 -11.80
C GLU A 86 -20.97 15.52 -11.14
N GLU A 87 -20.66 14.31 -10.67
CA GLU A 87 -19.36 13.98 -10.10
C GLU A 87 -18.23 13.98 -11.14
N LEU A 88 -18.48 13.44 -12.33
CA LEU A 88 -17.53 13.45 -13.43
C LEU A 88 -17.37 14.84 -14.04
N SER A 89 -18.47 15.59 -14.15
CA SER A 89 -18.51 16.93 -14.72
C SER A 89 -17.93 18.00 -13.78
N ARG A 90 -17.61 17.68 -12.53
CA ARG A 90 -17.08 18.66 -11.57
C ARG A 90 -15.78 19.33 -12.03
N LYS A 91 -14.89 18.58 -12.69
CA LYS A 91 -13.76 19.16 -13.43
C LYS A 91 -14.18 19.63 -14.84
N GLY A 92 -15.09 18.95 -15.51
CA GLY A 92 -15.60 19.35 -16.81
C GLY A 92 -16.37 20.68 -16.79
N ARG A 93 -17.07 21.03 -15.69
CA ARG A 93 -17.73 22.35 -15.55
C ARG A 93 -16.76 23.51 -15.54
N GLN A 94 -15.61 23.38 -14.90
CA GLN A 94 -14.57 24.41 -14.97
C GLN A 94 -14.09 24.63 -16.42
N PHE A 95 -14.02 23.58 -17.22
CA PHE A 95 -13.68 23.70 -18.64
C PHE A 95 -14.84 24.27 -19.44
N GLN A 96 -16.08 23.85 -19.16
CA GLN A 96 -17.26 24.38 -19.82
C GLN A 96 -17.44 25.88 -19.53
N GLU A 97 -17.23 26.30 -18.29
CA GLU A 97 -17.26 27.71 -17.89
C GLU A 97 -16.18 28.52 -18.62
N LEU A 98 -14.97 27.96 -18.82
CA LEU A 98 -13.91 28.58 -19.60
C LEU A 98 -14.25 28.63 -21.09
N GLU A 99 -14.82 27.55 -21.65
CA GLU A 99 -15.29 27.52 -23.05
C GLU A 99 -16.44 28.50 -23.29
N ASP A 100 -17.39 28.57 -22.35
CA ASP A 100 -18.52 29.51 -22.40
C ASP A 100 -18.04 30.96 -22.27
N GLU A 101 -17.05 31.26 -21.41
CA GLU A 101 -16.44 32.59 -21.29
C GLU A 101 -15.67 32.98 -22.55
N ILE A 102 -14.92 32.05 -23.14
CA ILE A 102 -14.24 32.24 -24.44
C ILE A 102 -15.26 32.50 -25.54
N ALA A 103 -16.31 31.68 -25.66
CA ALA A 103 -17.36 31.85 -26.66
C ALA A 103 -18.11 33.17 -26.48
N ALA A 104 -18.34 33.62 -25.26
CA ALA A 104 -18.97 34.91 -24.97
C ALA A 104 -18.07 36.08 -25.41
N ILE A 105 -16.75 35.97 -25.23
CA ILE A 105 -15.78 36.99 -25.73
C ILE A 105 -15.75 36.96 -27.27
N GLU A 106 -15.69 35.78 -27.89
CA GLU A 106 -15.70 35.63 -29.35
C GLU A 106 -16.98 36.22 -29.98
N ALA A 107 -18.15 36.00 -29.34
CA ALA A 107 -19.40 36.61 -29.81
C ALA A 107 -19.36 38.12 -29.73
N ARG A 108 -18.76 38.70 -28.67
CA ARG A 108 -18.59 40.16 -28.54
C ARG A 108 -17.60 40.75 -29.56
N MET A 109 -16.56 39.99 -29.96
CA MET A 109 -15.59 40.43 -30.98
C MET A 109 -16.21 40.66 -32.37
N ILE A 110 -17.38 40.06 -32.63
CA ILE A 110 -18.10 40.21 -33.91
C ILE A 110 -18.90 41.51 -33.92
N GLU A 111 -19.16 42.15 -32.76
CA GLU A 111 -19.94 43.38 -32.68
C GLU A 111 -19.10 44.57 -33.14
N PRO A 112 -19.64 45.46 -34.01
CA PRO A 112 -18.87 46.63 -34.53
C PRO A 112 -18.39 47.59 -33.42
N GLU A 113 -19.10 47.63 -32.29
CA GLU A 113 -18.79 48.52 -31.15
C GLU A 113 -17.68 47.98 -30.24
N PHE A 114 -17.21 46.77 -30.49
CA PHE A 114 -16.19 46.10 -29.64
C PHE A 114 -14.87 46.90 -29.58
N TYR A 115 -14.48 47.52 -30.68
CA TYR A 115 -13.23 48.26 -30.82
C TYR A 115 -13.29 49.70 -30.29
N ASP A 116 -14.49 50.18 -29.90
CA ASP A 116 -14.66 51.53 -29.32
C ASP A 116 -14.50 51.53 -27.78
N GLY A 117 -14.31 50.33 -27.15
CA GLY A 117 -14.14 50.14 -25.70
C GLY A 117 -12.73 49.71 -25.30
N ASP A 118 -12.61 49.11 -24.09
CA ASP A 118 -11.39 48.48 -23.55
C ASP A 118 -11.17 47.09 -24.18
N TRP A 119 -10.91 47.07 -25.47
CA TRP A 119 -10.69 45.80 -26.21
C TRP A 119 -9.33 45.16 -25.87
N GLU A 120 -8.33 45.95 -25.43
CA GLU A 120 -6.99 45.43 -25.08
C GLU A 120 -7.08 44.55 -23.86
N GLY A 121 -7.77 44.95 -22.79
CA GLY A 121 -7.98 44.16 -21.59
C GLY A 121 -8.82 42.89 -21.84
N VAL A 122 -9.80 42.98 -22.75
CA VAL A 122 -10.59 41.82 -23.18
C VAL A 122 -9.75 40.81 -23.97
N MET A 123 -8.86 41.28 -24.82
CA MET A 123 -7.93 40.43 -25.58
C MET A 123 -6.88 39.75 -24.71
N GLU A 124 -6.39 40.48 -23.69
CA GLU A 124 -5.49 39.90 -22.69
C GLU A 124 -6.19 38.79 -21.94
N ARG A 125 -7.42 39.02 -21.46
CA ARG A 125 -8.25 38.01 -20.81
C ARG A 125 -8.57 36.83 -21.72
N TYR A 126 -8.88 37.06 -22.98
CA TYR A 126 -9.09 36.01 -23.97
C TYR A 126 -7.84 35.15 -24.17
N SER A 127 -6.67 35.76 -24.24
CA SER A 127 -5.39 35.06 -24.37
C SER A 127 -5.10 34.19 -23.13
N GLU A 128 -5.35 34.72 -21.92
CA GLU A 128 -5.22 33.98 -20.67
C GLU A 128 -6.16 32.78 -20.62
N LEU A 129 -7.42 32.97 -20.99
CA LEU A 129 -8.45 31.91 -21.03
C LEU A 129 -8.08 30.83 -22.04
N GLN A 130 -7.67 31.22 -23.26
CA GLN A 130 -7.19 30.28 -24.29
C GLN A 130 -5.95 29.50 -23.81
N GLN A 131 -4.99 30.20 -23.20
CA GLN A 131 -3.80 29.56 -22.64
C GLN A 131 -4.17 28.59 -21.51
N THR A 132 -5.13 28.98 -20.65
CA THR A 132 -5.66 28.13 -19.58
C THR A 132 -6.39 26.92 -20.15
N LEU A 133 -7.24 27.09 -21.15
CA LEU A 133 -7.96 26.00 -21.81
C LEU A 133 -7.00 25.05 -22.55
N ALA A 134 -6.04 25.59 -23.29
CA ALA A 134 -5.02 24.80 -23.98
C ALA A 134 -4.12 24.04 -23.00
N SER A 135 -3.74 24.67 -21.88
CA SER A 135 -2.95 24.05 -20.82
C SER A 135 -3.75 22.98 -20.04
N SER A 136 -5.07 23.07 -20.05
CA SER A 136 -5.97 22.19 -19.32
C SER A 136 -6.42 20.95 -20.11
N GLY A 137 -5.97 20.79 -21.37
CA GLY A 137 -6.28 19.62 -22.21
C GLY A 137 -7.68 19.62 -22.81
N GLY A 138 -8.27 20.80 -23.05
CA GLY A 138 -9.59 20.96 -23.65
C GLY A 138 -9.74 20.19 -24.95
N GLY A 139 -10.63 19.21 -24.96
CA GLY A 139 -11.01 18.40 -26.11
C GLY A 139 -11.56 17.05 -25.70
N ASN A 140 -12.89 16.92 -25.69
CA ASN A 140 -13.60 15.65 -25.57
C ASN A 140 -13.57 14.94 -24.20
N VAL A 141 -13.56 15.71 -23.11
CA VAL A 141 -13.66 15.21 -21.72
C VAL A 141 -14.81 14.20 -21.55
N ALA A 142 -15.94 14.45 -22.21
CA ALA A 142 -17.10 13.54 -22.16
C ALA A 142 -16.84 12.17 -22.82
N ALA A 143 -16.11 12.11 -23.93
CA ALA A 143 -15.77 10.85 -24.57
C ALA A 143 -14.72 10.06 -23.77
N ILE A 144 -13.75 10.77 -23.19
CA ILE A 144 -12.74 10.18 -22.30
C ILE A 144 -13.44 9.62 -21.06
N ALA A 145 -14.34 10.39 -20.43
CA ALA A 145 -15.13 9.96 -19.28
C ALA A 145 -15.96 8.69 -19.60
N LYS A 146 -16.67 8.67 -20.73
CA LYS A 146 -17.40 7.48 -21.18
C LYS A 146 -16.49 6.27 -21.39
N GLY A 147 -15.32 6.46 -21.98
CA GLY A 147 -14.33 5.40 -22.18
C GLY A 147 -13.85 4.82 -20.86
N ILE A 148 -13.51 5.66 -19.89
CA ILE A 148 -13.08 5.27 -18.55
C ILE A 148 -14.21 4.53 -17.81
N LEU A 149 -15.44 5.08 -17.81
CA LEU A 149 -16.60 4.45 -17.16
C LEU A 149 -16.89 3.06 -17.73
N LYS A 150 -16.85 2.92 -19.06
CA LYS A 150 -17.04 1.63 -19.73
C LYS A 150 -15.99 0.61 -19.28
N THR A 151 -14.75 1.03 -19.20
CA THR A 151 -13.64 0.15 -18.81
C THR A 151 -13.72 -0.25 -17.33
N LEU A 152 -14.23 0.64 -16.47
CA LEU A 152 -14.48 0.36 -15.06
C LEU A 152 -15.79 -0.40 -14.79
N GLY A 153 -16.60 -0.68 -15.85
CA GLY A 153 -17.87 -1.39 -15.75
C GLY A 153 -18.96 -0.58 -15.06
N LEU A 154 -18.87 0.75 -15.12
CA LEU A 154 -19.87 1.70 -14.61
C LEU A 154 -20.85 2.18 -15.69
N ASP A 155 -20.62 1.86 -16.96
CA ASP A 155 -21.46 2.18 -18.10
C ASP A 155 -22.85 1.52 -18.07
N LYS A 156 -23.03 0.52 -17.21
CA LYS A 156 -24.32 -0.13 -16.94
C LYS A 156 -25.30 0.73 -16.14
N HIS A 157 -24.81 1.80 -15.50
CA HIS A 157 -25.63 2.73 -14.72
C HIS A 157 -25.98 3.96 -15.54
N PRO A 158 -27.25 4.46 -15.44
CA PRO A 158 -27.61 5.75 -16.01
C PRO A 158 -26.74 6.87 -15.40
N MET A 159 -26.35 7.85 -16.20
CA MET A 159 -25.52 8.97 -15.75
C MET A 159 -26.23 9.85 -14.70
N GLU A 160 -27.55 9.88 -14.74
CA GLU A 160 -28.43 10.61 -13.81
C GLU A 160 -28.62 9.87 -12.48
N MET A 161 -28.06 8.65 -12.34
CA MET A 161 -28.18 7.88 -11.10
C MET A 161 -27.48 8.59 -9.96
N PRO A 162 -28.13 8.76 -8.78
CA PRO A 162 -27.50 9.27 -7.58
C PRO A 162 -26.35 8.35 -7.11
N VAL A 163 -25.23 8.95 -6.73
CA VAL A 163 -24.03 8.24 -6.27
C VAL A 163 -24.31 7.39 -5.03
N ASN A 164 -25.30 7.78 -4.20
CA ASN A 164 -25.74 6.99 -3.04
C ASN A 164 -26.17 5.57 -3.39
N ASN A 165 -26.69 5.35 -4.58
CA ASN A 165 -27.17 4.04 -5.03
C ASN A 165 -26.04 3.11 -5.50
N LEU A 166 -24.81 3.61 -5.59
CA LEU A 166 -23.63 2.82 -5.93
C LEU A 166 -23.09 2.08 -4.68
N SER A 167 -22.62 0.85 -4.90
CA SER A 167 -21.86 0.12 -3.89
C SER A 167 -20.55 0.84 -3.54
N GLY A 168 -19.96 0.54 -2.39
CA GLY A 168 -18.67 1.15 -1.97
C GLY A 168 -17.56 0.95 -3.01
N GLY A 169 -17.47 -0.22 -3.63
CA GLY A 169 -16.52 -0.47 -4.72
C GLY A 169 -16.82 0.32 -6.01
N GLU A 170 -18.07 0.51 -6.35
CA GLU A 170 -18.46 1.34 -7.51
C GLU A 170 -18.21 2.83 -7.24
N LYS A 171 -18.40 3.29 -5.99
CA LYS A 171 -17.99 4.63 -5.55
C LYS A 171 -16.49 4.84 -5.70
N ALA A 172 -15.68 3.88 -5.28
CA ALA A 172 -14.22 3.95 -5.46
C ALA A 172 -13.82 4.02 -6.95
N LYS A 173 -14.46 3.23 -7.80
CA LYS A 173 -14.27 3.28 -9.27
C LYS A 173 -14.67 4.62 -9.87
N LEU A 174 -15.78 5.20 -9.42
CA LEU A 174 -16.24 6.52 -9.89
C LEU A 174 -15.27 7.63 -9.44
N ALA A 175 -14.76 7.57 -8.20
CA ALA A 175 -13.75 8.51 -7.71
C ALA A 175 -12.46 8.44 -8.53
N LEU A 176 -12.03 7.23 -8.86
CA LEU A 176 -10.88 7.01 -9.75
C LEU A 176 -11.16 7.58 -11.15
N ALA A 177 -12.32 7.29 -11.74
CA ALA A 177 -12.73 7.84 -13.04
C ALA A 177 -12.68 9.38 -13.04
N ARG A 178 -13.26 10.01 -12.02
CA ARG A 178 -13.25 11.48 -11.86
C ARG A 178 -11.82 12.07 -11.84
N GLN A 179 -10.88 11.38 -11.19
CA GLN A 179 -9.49 11.83 -11.16
C GLN A 179 -8.81 11.68 -12.51
N LEU A 180 -9.08 10.57 -13.22
CA LEU A 180 -8.44 10.23 -14.49
C LEU A 180 -8.94 11.05 -15.68
N VAL A 181 -10.18 11.51 -15.64
CA VAL A 181 -10.78 12.35 -16.69
C VAL A 181 -9.97 13.63 -16.94
N GLY A 182 -9.28 14.17 -15.92
CA GLY A 182 -8.48 15.39 -16.03
C GLY A 182 -7.03 15.20 -16.45
N LEU A 183 -6.61 14.02 -16.92
CA LEU A 183 -5.19 13.72 -17.19
C LEU A 183 -4.74 13.95 -18.64
N SER A 184 -5.61 14.47 -19.51
CA SER A 184 -5.21 14.76 -20.89
C SER A 184 -4.09 15.80 -20.93
N GLY A 185 -2.95 15.41 -21.53
CA GLY A 185 -1.78 16.28 -21.69
C GLY A 185 -0.98 16.54 -20.40
N VAL A 186 -1.13 15.73 -19.36
CA VAL A 186 -0.31 15.76 -18.15
C VAL A 186 1.05 15.13 -18.44
N ASP A 187 2.14 15.83 -18.07
CA ASP A 187 3.51 15.34 -18.24
C ASP A 187 4.00 14.54 -17.03
N VAL A 188 3.57 14.90 -15.82
CA VAL A 188 3.94 14.20 -14.58
C VAL A 188 2.73 13.96 -13.70
N MET A 189 2.53 12.72 -13.29
CA MET A 189 1.45 12.27 -12.42
C MET A 189 1.98 11.84 -11.06
N PHE A 190 1.43 12.41 -9.99
CA PHE A 190 1.66 12.00 -8.62
C PHE A 190 0.48 11.17 -8.13
N LEU A 191 0.74 9.96 -7.61
CA LEU A 191 -0.27 9.05 -7.09
C LEU A 191 0.07 8.69 -5.64
N ASP A 192 -0.84 8.98 -4.72
CA ASP A 192 -0.69 8.62 -3.32
C ASP A 192 -1.70 7.53 -2.94
N GLU A 193 -1.19 6.30 -2.73
CA GLU A 193 -1.94 5.09 -2.40
C GLU A 193 -3.13 4.82 -3.34
N PRO A 194 -2.93 4.77 -4.67
CA PRO A 194 -4.02 4.66 -5.64
C PRO A 194 -4.75 3.32 -5.62
N THR A 195 -4.16 2.29 -5.00
CA THR A 195 -4.74 0.94 -4.92
C THR A 195 -5.62 0.72 -3.70
N ASN A 196 -5.63 1.66 -2.74
CA ASN A 196 -6.43 1.52 -1.53
C ASN A 196 -7.93 1.42 -1.86
N HIS A 197 -8.60 0.45 -1.27
CA HIS A 197 -10.05 0.16 -1.45
C HIS A 197 -10.45 -0.32 -2.86
N LEU A 198 -9.50 -0.56 -3.77
CA LEU A 198 -9.76 -1.15 -5.07
C LEU A 198 -9.80 -2.68 -4.98
N ASP A 199 -10.72 -3.30 -5.70
CA ASP A 199 -10.67 -4.74 -5.91
C ASP A 199 -9.58 -5.12 -6.93
N ILE A 200 -9.23 -6.39 -6.97
CA ILE A 200 -8.15 -6.92 -7.82
C ILE A 200 -8.36 -6.54 -9.29
N GLN A 201 -9.60 -6.64 -9.80
CA GLN A 201 -9.91 -6.33 -11.20
C GLN A 201 -9.68 -4.85 -11.54
N THR A 202 -10.09 -3.97 -10.63
CA THR A 202 -9.88 -2.52 -10.79
C THR A 202 -8.40 -2.16 -10.68
N THR A 203 -7.67 -2.84 -9.80
CA THR A 203 -6.22 -2.65 -9.66
C THR A 203 -5.48 -3.11 -10.93
N GLU A 204 -5.82 -4.27 -11.51
CA GLU A 204 -5.27 -4.75 -12.79
C GLU A 204 -5.55 -3.78 -13.94
N TRP A 205 -6.75 -3.20 -13.96
CA TRP A 205 -7.06 -2.17 -14.95
C TRP A 205 -6.21 -0.91 -14.75
N LEU A 206 -6.04 -0.45 -13.50
CA LEU A 206 -5.19 0.71 -13.18
C LEU A 206 -3.74 0.46 -13.60
N GLU A 207 -3.21 -0.75 -13.35
CA GLU A 207 -1.86 -1.15 -13.79
C GLU A 207 -1.70 -1.00 -15.30
N LYS A 208 -2.69 -1.49 -16.07
CA LYS A 208 -2.68 -1.37 -17.52
C LYS A 208 -2.73 0.08 -17.98
N PHE A 209 -3.61 0.89 -17.39
CA PHE A 209 -3.73 2.31 -17.67
C PHE A 209 -2.40 3.05 -17.43
N LEU A 210 -1.75 2.81 -16.27
CA LEU A 210 -0.49 3.45 -15.91
C LEU A 210 0.68 2.99 -16.80
N LYS A 211 0.67 1.74 -17.27
CA LYS A 211 1.67 1.26 -18.24
C LYS A 211 1.54 1.92 -19.62
N GLU A 212 0.32 2.27 -20.02
CA GLU A 212 0.00 2.94 -21.29
C GLU A 212 0.16 4.46 -21.20
N PHE A 213 0.23 5.05 -20.00
CA PHE A 213 0.44 6.49 -19.82
C PHE A 213 1.86 6.89 -20.21
N ASN A 214 1.99 7.89 -21.09
CA ASN A 214 3.27 8.29 -21.69
C ASN A 214 4.11 9.23 -20.81
N GLY A 215 3.50 9.94 -19.84
CA GLY A 215 4.22 10.86 -18.95
C GLY A 215 4.95 10.15 -17.80
N ALA A 216 5.68 10.91 -17.01
CA ALA A 216 6.33 10.41 -15.80
C ALA A 216 5.31 10.18 -14.68
N GLN A 217 5.58 9.23 -13.80
CA GLN A 217 4.73 8.84 -12.69
C GLN A 217 5.55 8.70 -11.41
N LEU A 218 5.08 9.33 -10.33
CA LEU A 218 5.62 9.12 -8.98
C LEU A 218 4.50 8.51 -8.13
N ILE A 219 4.70 7.28 -7.67
CA ILE A 219 3.65 6.45 -7.09
C ILE A 219 4.06 6.04 -5.68
N VAL A 220 3.33 6.51 -4.68
CA VAL A 220 3.40 5.96 -3.31
C VAL A 220 2.40 4.81 -3.23
N SER A 221 2.85 3.62 -2.87
CA SER A 221 1.95 2.50 -2.61
C SER A 221 2.55 1.48 -1.63
N HIS A 222 1.67 0.81 -0.90
CA HIS A 222 1.97 -0.36 -0.07
C HIS A 222 1.60 -1.68 -0.75
N ASP A 223 1.12 -1.64 -1.99
CA ASP A 223 0.89 -2.83 -2.82
C ASP A 223 2.16 -3.19 -3.60
N ARG A 224 2.87 -4.21 -3.11
CA ARG A 224 4.14 -4.69 -3.70
C ARG A 224 3.96 -5.22 -5.11
N PHE A 225 2.88 -5.96 -5.35
CA PHE A 225 2.59 -6.53 -6.65
C PHE A 225 2.30 -5.43 -7.68
N PHE A 226 1.52 -4.44 -7.28
CA PHE A 226 1.26 -3.26 -8.11
C PHE A 226 2.55 -2.51 -8.47
N LEU A 227 3.41 -2.23 -7.48
CA LEU A 227 4.71 -1.58 -7.71
C LEU A 227 5.60 -2.41 -8.63
N ASP A 228 5.58 -3.74 -8.46
CA ASP A 228 6.36 -4.66 -9.29
C ASP A 228 5.90 -4.67 -10.76
N GLN A 229 4.61 -4.55 -10.99
CA GLN A 229 4.02 -4.52 -12.33
C GLN A 229 4.17 -3.18 -13.04
N VAL A 230 4.12 -2.05 -12.32
CA VAL A 230 4.06 -0.71 -12.93
C VAL A 230 5.42 -0.02 -12.93
N CYS A 231 6.18 -0.10 -11.83
CA CYS A 231 7.36 0.73 -11.63
C CYS A 231 8.61 0.16 -12.34
N THR A 232 9.42 1.08 -12.87
CA THR A 232 10.72 0.79 -13.48
C THR A 232 11.90 1.23 -12.62
N ARG A 233 11.61 1.99 -11.56
CA ARG A 233 12.57 2.48 -10.58
C ARG A 233 11.88 2.64 -9.22
N ILE A 234 12.61 2.35 -8.14
CA ILE A 234 12.12 2.52 -6.76
C ILE A 234 12.94 3.60 -6.06
N VAL A 235 12.26 4.46 -5.32
CA VAL A 235 12.84 5.43 -4.39
C VAL A 235 12.41 5.05 -3.00
N GLU A 236 13.37 4.65 -2.17
CA GLU A 236 13.13 4.32 -0.77
C GLU A 236 13.37 5.54 0.10
N VAL A 237 12.34 5.94 0.86
CA VAL A 237 12.45 7.00 1.88
C VAL A 237 12.68 6.33 3.23
N ASP A 238 13.89 6.49 3.76
CA ASP A 238 14.30 5.95 5.06
C ASP A 238 15.30 6.87 5.76
N ASN A 239 15.15 7.03 7.07
CA ASN A 239 16.01 7.90 7.89
C ASN A 239 16.17 9.31 7.30
N LEU A 240 15.08 9.96 6.96
CA LEU A 240 14.96 11.32 6.40
C LEU A 240 15.55 11.48 4.97
N ARG A 241 16.07 10.43 4.35
CA ARG A 241 16.74 10.45 3.06
C ARG A 241 16.01 9.62 2.02
N ALA A 242 16.29 9.89 0.75
CA ALA A 242 15.77 9.12 -0.38
C ALA A 242 16.90 8.35 -1.08
N TRP A 243 16.70 7.05 -1.27
CA TRP A 243 17.63 6.13 -1.92
C TRP A 243 17.04 5.65 -3.24
N ASN A 244 17.80 5.79 -4.32
CA ASN A 244 17.35 5.39 -5.64
C ASN A 244 17.82 3.96 -5.98
N TRP A 245 16.88 3.10 -6.41
CA TRP A 245 17.10 1.72 -6.80
C TRP A 245 16.59 1.51 -8.23
N LYS A 246 17.37 0.83 -9.08
CA LYS A 246 16.97 0.52 -10.45
C LYS A 246 16.11 -0.74 -10.49
N GLY A 247 15.09 -0.71 -11.36
CA GLY A 247 14.22 -1.86 -11.58
C GLY A 247 12.91 -1.79 -10.80
N ASN A 248 12.14 -2.87 -10.85
CA ASN A 248 10.86 -3.02 -10.17
C ASN A 248 11.03 -3.36 -8.67
N TYR A 249 9.92 -3.60 -7.99
CA TYR A 249 9.92 -3.85 -6.54
C TYR A 249 10.72 -5.12 -6.17
N SER A 250 10.56 -6.23 -6.91
CA SER A 250 11.29 -7.49 -6.66
C SER A 250 12.80 -7.30 -6.81
N GLN A 251 13.23 -6.56 -7.83
CA GLN A 251 14.64 -6.25 -8.04
C GLN A 251 15.20 -5.33 -6.93
N PHE A 252 14.40 -4.36 -6.46
CA PHE A 252 14.75 -3.53 -5.31
C PHE A 252 14.99 -4.36 -4.05
N VAL A 253 14.08 -5.28 -3.71
CA VAL A 253 14.22 -6.15 -2.53
C VAL A 253 15.52 -6.96 -2.61
N LYS A 254 15.83 -7.54 -3.77
CA LYS A 254 17.07 -8.29 -3.99
C LYS A 254 18.31 -7.41 -3.84
N GLN A 255 18.36 -6.25 -4.52
CA GLN A 255 19.49 -5.32 -4.44
C GLN A 255 19.70 -4.81 -3.02
N LYS A 256 18.61 -4.52 -2.28
CA LYS A 256 18.68 -4.10 -0.88
C LYS A 256 19.26 -5.18 0.02
N ALA A 257 18.85 -6.45 -0.16
CA ALA A 257 19.37 -7.58 0.58
C ALA A 257 20.86 -7.79 0.30
N GLU A 258 21.28 -7.77 -0.96
CA GLU A 258 22.69 -7.86 -1.37
C GLU A 258 23.53 -6.72 -0.80
N SER A 259 23.05 -5.49 -0.86
CA SER A 259 23.71 -4.31 -0.29
C SER A 259 23.86 -4.41 1.23
N ALA A 260 22.81 -4.88 1.92
CA ALA A 260 22.85 -5.10 3.37
C ALA A 260 23.86 -6.19 3.77
N ALA A 261 23.93 -7.29 3.01
CA ALA A 261 24.91 -8.36 3.22
C ALA A 261 26.35 -7.86 3.02
N ALA A 262 26.60 -7.15 1.92
CA ALA A 262 27.91 -6.56 1.62
C ALA A 262 28.36 -5.56 2.70
N LEU A 263 27.46 -4.69 3.18
CA LEU A 263 27.72 -3.78 4.29
C LEU A 263 28.00 -4.54 5.60
N GLY A 264 27.26 -5.61 5.87
CA GLY A 264 27.48 -6.47 7.04
C GLY A 264 28.88 -7.09 7.05
N ASP A 265 29.34 -7.60 5.92
CA ASP A 265 30.68 -8.17 5.77
C ASP A 265 31.77 -7.09 5.88
N LEU A 266 31.55 -5.90 5.31
CA LEU A 266 32.47 -4.78 5.45
C LEU A 266 32.61 -4.36 6.93
N ILE A 267 31.51 -4.24 7.67
CA ILE A 267 31.51 -3.94 9.10
C ILE A 267 32.30 -5.00 9.87
N LYS A 268 32.00 -6.29 9.69
CA LYS A 268 32.71 -7.40 10.36
C LYS A 268 34.20 -7.38 10.08
N ASN A 269 34.59 -7.14 8.83
CA ASN A 269 36.00 -7.08 8.43
C ASN A 269 36.70 -5.86 9.02
N THR A 270 36.04 -4.71 9.09
CA THR A 270 36.59 -3.49 9.71
C THR A 270 36.71 -3.64 11.23
N GLU A 271 35.72 -4.25 11.90
CA GLU A 271 35.79 -4.56 13.34
C GLU A 271 36.92 -5.52 13.66
N LYS A 272 37.17 -6.56 12.85
CA LYS A 272 38.32 -7.46 12.98
C LYS A 272 39.66 -6.67 12.88
N LYS A 273 39.76 -5.76 11.89
CA LYS A 273 40.95 -4.89 11.73
C LYS A 273 41.15 -3.97 12.93
N ILE A 274 40.09 -3.40 13.51
CA ILE A 274 40.12 -2.59 14.72
C ILE A 274 40.66 -3.42 15.88
N GLN A 275 40.13 -4.63 16.11
CA GLN A 275 40.59 -5.53 17.18
C GLN A 275 42.07 -5.92 17.03
N ALA A 276 42.49 -6.27 15.82
CA ALA A 276 43.90 -6.59 15.54
C ALA A 276 44.82 -5.39 15.80
N THR A 277 44.41 -4.18 15.37
CA THR A 277 45.19 -2.94 15.60
C THR A 277 45.24 -2.56 17.07
N MET A 278 44.16 -2.76 17.83
CA MET A 278 44.13 -2.57 19.29
C MET A 278 45.04 -3.56 20.00
N GLY A 279 45.07 -4.84 19.61
CA GLY A 279 45.98 -5.86 20.12
C GLY A 279 47.45 -5.50 19.92
N ALA A 280 47.79 -5.07 18.69
CA ALA A 280 49.16 -4.60 18.39
C ALA A 280 49.53 -3.35 19.19
N LEU A 281 48.59 -2.43 19.39
CA LEU A 281 48.79 -1.22 20.21
C LEU A 281 49.01 -1.55 21.68
N ALA A 282 48.30 -2.53 22.24
CA ALA A 282 48.47 -3.02 23.60
C ALA A 282 49.85 -3.66 23.80
N GLN A 283 50.35 -4.43 22.82
CA GLN A 283 51.70 -5.01 22.85
C GLN A 283 52.77 -3.93 22.79
N MET A 284 52.62 -2.89 21.95
CA MET A 284 53.57 -1.76 21.87
C MET A 284 53.62 -0.96 23.18
N LYS A 285 52.49 -0.74 23.83
CA LYS A 285 52.44 -0.06 25.16
C LYS A 285 53.15 -0.89 26.24
N ARG A 286 53.03 -2.22 26.25
CA ARG A 286 53.72 -3.11 27.18
C ARG A 286 55.25 -3.12 26.95
N ALA A 287 55.67 -2.91 25.71
CA ALA A 287 57.10 -2.88 25.35
C ALA A 287 57.75 -1.51 25.56
N ASN A 288 57.11 -0.56 26.23
CA ASN A 288 57.59 0.80 26.54
C ASN A 288 58.12 1.58 25.31
N LYS A 289 57.67 1.26 24.11
CA LYS A 289 57.97 2.00 22.89
C LYS A 289 57.06 3.22 22.78
N PHE A 290 57.51 4.34 23.30
CA PHE A 290 56.91 5.65 23.04
C PHE A 290 57.34 6.13 21.64
N ASP A 291 56.46 5.98 20.66
CA ASP A 291 56.75 6.41 19.28
C ASP A 291 55.56 7.13 18.66
N LYS A 292 55.82 8.03 17.72
CA LYS A 292 54.82 8.70 16.86
C LYS A 292 53.85 7.69 16.22
N SER A 293 54.27 6.43 16.08
CA SER A 293 53.45 5.33 15.57
C SER A 293 52.23 4.97 16.43
N ILE A 294 52.29 5.20 17.76
CA ILE A 294 51.16 4.97 18.68
C ILE A 294 50.03 5.98 18.41
N SER A 295 50.38 7.26 18.26
CA SER A 295 49.41 8.31 17.95
C SER A 295 48.76 8.08 16.57
N ALA A 296 49.55 7.67 15.57
CA ALA A 296 49.03 7.35 14.25
C ALA A 296 48.03 6.16 14.28
N LYS A 297 48.35 5.10 15.06
CA LYS A 297 47.42 3.95 15.22
C LYS A 297 46.16 4.31 15.98
N HIS A 298 46.19 5.18 16.98
CA HIS A 298 44.98 5.70 17.64
C HIS A 298 44.10 6.45 16.65
N LYS A 299 44.66 7.36 15.88
CA LYS A 299 43.92 8.12 14.87
C LYS A 299 43.34 7.22 13.77
N MET A 300 44.02 6.14 13.41
CA MET A 300 43.52 5.13 12.47
C MET A 300 42.33 4.35 13.06
N ILE A 301 42.39 3.93 14.34
CA ILE A 301 41.30 3.24 15.03
C ILE A 301 40.06 4.16 15.09
N GLU A 302 40.24 5.42 15.48
CA GLU A 302 39.13 6.41 15.53
C GLU A 302 38.46 6.56 14.17
N ARG A 303 39.22 6.68 13.07
CA ARG A 303 38.67 6.75 11.72
C ARG A 303 37.87 5.49 11.36
N MET A 304 38.43 4.30 11.60
CA MET A 304 37.75 3.03 11.34
C MET A 304 36.50 2.88 12.22
N GLN A 305 36.51 3.34 13.46
CA GLN A 305 35.32 3.36 14.33
C GLN A 305 34.22 4.30 13.80
N GLN A 306 34.60 5.47 13.28
CA GLN A 306 33.68 6.40 12.63
C GLN A 306 33.07 5.79 11.36
N GLU A 307 33.88 5.12 10.52
CA GLU A 307 33.39 4.39 9.36
C GLU A 307 32.41 3.29 9.74
N VAL A 308 32.73 2.48 10.73
CA VAL A 308 31.81 1.44 11.23
C VAL A 308 30.52 2.05 11.76
N LYS A 309 30.57 3.18 12.46
CA LYS A 309 29.37 3.88 12.94
C LYS A 309 28.51 4.38 11.78
N LEU A 310 29.13 4.95 10.75
CA LEU A 310 28.45 5.39 9.52
C LEU A 310 27.82 4.22 8.77
N HIS A 311 28.56 3.12 8.60
CA HIS A 311 28.04 1.93 7.94
C HIS A 311 26.91 1.27 8.72
N LYS A 312 27.03 1.16 10.07
CA LYS A 312 25.95 0.65 10.93
C LYS A 312 24.68 1.49 10.86
N ALA A 313 24.79 2.80 10.65
CA ALA A 313 23.65 3.68 10.46
C ALA A 313 22.96 3.46 9.10
N ARG A 314 23.68 2.89 8.10
CA ARG A 314 23.17 2.58 6.76
C ARG A 314 22.61 1.16 6.64
N VAL A 315 23.00 0.24 7.52
CA VAL A 315 22.42 -1.11 7.53
C VAL A 315 21.01 -1.01 8.05
N PRO A 316 19.99 -1.42 7.26
CA PRO A 316 18.63 -1.56 7.76
C PRO A 316 18.69 -2.41 9.03
N LYS A 317 18.13 -1.93 10.11
CA LYS A 317 18.02 -2.74 11.34
C LYS A 317 17.15 -3.94 10.99
N GLN A 318 17.77 -5.06 10.60
CA GLN A 318 17.06 -6.34 10.56
C GLN A 318 16.57 -6.58 11.99
N ARG A 319 15.31 -6.27 12.21
CA ARG A 319 14.62 -6.75 13.40
C ARG A 319 14.57 -8.26 13.21
N LYS A 320 15.43 -8.99 13.96
CA LYS A 320 15.34 -10.45 14.00
C LYS A 320 13.89 -10.77 14.31
N ALA A 321 13.19 -11.35 13.35
CA ALA A 321 11.91 -11.98 13.60
C ALA A 321 12.18 -13.07 14.65
N LEU A 322 11.85 -12.79 15.89
CA LEU A 322 11.68 -13.87 16.87
C LEU A 322 10.41 -14.58 16.40
N ILE A 323 10.57 -15.69 15.74
CA ILE A 323 9.46 -16.55 15.35
C ILE A 323 8.78 -16.96 16.66
N MET A 324 7.58 -16.40 16.92
CA MET A 324 6.71 -16.99 17.93
C MET A 324 6.21 -18.28 17.28
N THR A 325 6.55 -19.42 17.86
CA THR A 325 5.84 -20.65 17.57
C THR A 325 4.41 -20.45 18.08
N LEU A 326 3.53 -20.11 17.15
CA LEU A 326 2.10 -20.08 17.41
C LEU A 326 1.62 -21.51 17.22
N ASP A 327 1.73 -22.31 18.28
CA ASP A 327 1.20 -23.65 18.26
C ASP A 327 -0.33 -23.57 18.35
N ALA A 328 -1.01 -23.96 17.28
CA ALA A 328 -2.46 -24.16 17.34
C ALA A 328 -2.78 -25.21 18.39
N VAL A 329 -3.86 -25.04 19.13
CA VAL A 329 -4.32 -26.03 20.09
C VAL A 329 -4.59 -27.34 19.35
N ASP A 330 -3.81 -28.38 19.63
CA ASP A 330 -3.81 -29.66 18.91
C ASP A 330 -5.02 -30.54 19.21
N LYS A 331 -6.20 -29.93 19.43
CA LYS A 331 -7.44 -30.61 19.81
C LYS A 331 -8.43 -30.79 18.64
N ALA A 332 -8.15 -30.23 17.46
CA ALA A 332 -9.08 -30.31 16.36
C ALA A 332 -8.98 -31.65 15.61
N SER A 333 -10.12 -32.18 15.20
CA SER A 333 -10.28 -33.25 14.22
C SER A 333 -9.60 -32.91 12.89
N MET A 334 -9.38 -33.90 12.01
CA MET A 334 -8.87 -33.68 10.64
C MET A 334 -9.80 -32.76 9.84
N ASP A 335 -11.10 -32.86 10.01
CA ASP A 335 -12.11 -31.99 9.42
C ASP A 335 -12.44 -30.91 10.45
N VAL A 336 -12.19 -29.65 10.11
CA VAL A 336 -12.32 -28.48 10.99
C VAL A 336 -13.71 -27.87 10.88
N LEU A 337 -14.22 -27.77 9.66
CA LEU A 337 -15.55 -27.21 9.34
C LEU A 337 -16.12 -27.89 8.11
N GLU A 338 -17.41 -28.24 8.18
CA GLU A 338 -18.21 -28.72 7.06
C GLU A 338 -19.50 -27.91 6.96
N ILE A 339 -19.79 -27.41 5.78
CA ILE A 339 -21.07 -26.75 5.47
C ILE A 339 -21.64 -27.43 4.23
N THR A 340 -22.85 -27.97 4.36
CA THR A 340 -23.52 -28.70 3.29
C THR A 340 -24.77 -27.97 2.82
N ASP A 341 -25.01 -27.99 1.50
CA ASP A 341 -26.15 -27.36 0.82
C ASP A 341 -26.35 -25.88 1.22
N ALA A 342 -25.23 -25.14 1.41
CA ALA A 342 -25.24 -23.78 1.89
C ALA A 342 -25.96 -22.83 0.95
N CYS A 343 -27.05 -22.24 1.42
CA CYS A 343 -27.75 -21.17 0.73
C CYS A 343 -27.91 -19.96 1.65
N MET A 344 -27.61 -18.76 1.11
CA MET A 344 -27.78 -17.51 1.85
C MET A 344 -28.37 -16.43 0.95
N THR A 345 -29.50 -15.86 1.37
CA THR A 345 -30.19 -14.77 0.68
C THR A 345 -30.58 -13.70 1.69
N PHE A 346 -30.38 -12.43 1.35
CA PHE A 346 -30.93 -11.31 2.13
C PHE A 346 -32.24 -10.83 1.52
N GLU A 347 -33.15 -10.37 2.38
CA GLU A 347 -34.39 -9.72 1.92
C GLU A 347 -34.06 -8.52 1.02
N GLY A 348 -34.71 -8.46 -0.15
CA GLY A 348 -34.51 -7.39 -1.16
C GLY A 348 -33.41 -7.66 -2.19
N LEU A 349 -32.57 -8.68 -2.04
CA LEU A 349 -31.62 -9.07 -3.08
C LEU A 349 -32.28 -9.99 -4.13
N LYS A 350 -32.01 -9.69 -5.41
CA LYS A 350 -32.51 -10.51 -6.54
C LYS A 350 -31.79 -11.85 -6.71
N LYS A 351 -30.56 -11.95 -6.19
CA LYS A 351 -29.72 -13.14 -6.30
C LYS A 351 -29.22 -13.56 -4.89
N PRO A 352 -29.13 -14.86 -4.61
CA PRO A 352 -28.51 -15.35 -3.38
C PRO A 352 -27.02 -14.99 -3.34
N ILE A 353 -26.50 -14.74 -2.13
CA ILE A 353 -25.06 -14.54 -1.89
C ILE A 353 -24.31 -15.86 -1.93
N LEU A 354 -25.00 -16.95 -1.54
CA LEU A 354 -24.47 -18.30 -1.64
C LEU A 354 -25.59 -19.22 -2.17
N HIS A 355 -25.26 -20.06 -3.14
CA HIS A 355 -26.26 -20.91 -3.81
C HIS A 355 -25.82 -22.37 -3.81
N ASN A 356 -26.40 -23.17 -2.90
CA ASN A 356 -26.20 -24.62 -2.78
C ASN A 356 -24.72 -25.02 -2.87
N GLN A 357 -23.92 -24.48 -1.93
CA GLN A 357 -22.49 -24.75 -1.91
C GLN A 357 -22.12 -25.68 -0.78
N ASP A 358 -21.25 -26.64 -1.09
CA ASP A 358 -20.57 -27.46 -0.09
C ASP A 358 -19.19 -26.88 0.19
N ILE A 359 -18.89 -26.69 1.46
CA ILE A 359 -17.66 -26.09 1.95
C ILE A 359 -17.02 -27.02 2.95
N GLU A 360 -15.79 -27.42 2.69
CA GLU A 360 -14.99 -28.27 3.56
C GLU A 360 -13.66 -27.59 3.89
N VAL A 361 -13.33 -27.52 5.18
CA VAL A 361 -12.06 -26.99 5.69
C VAL A 361 -11.39 -28.06 6.55
N ARG A 362 -10.18 -28.42 6.16
CA ARG A 362 -9.35 -29.41 6.87
C ARG A 362 -8.26 -28.75 7.69
N LYS A 363 -7.75 -29.47 8.67
CA LYS A 363 -6.63 -29.03 9.50
C LYS A 363 -5.41 -28.68 8.62
N GLY A 364 -4.88 -27.47 8.81
CA GLY A 364 -3.74 -26.95 8.03
C GLY A 364 -4.10 -26.35 6.69
N ASP A 365 -5.39 -26.30 6.31
CA ASP A 365 -5.81 -25.57 5.11
C ASP A 365 -5.54 -24.08 5.25
N ARG A 366 -5.02 -23.48 4.18
CA ARG A 366 -4.73 -22.06 4.05
C ARG A 366 -5.46 -21.50 2.83
N ILE A 367 -6.63 -20.94 3.07
CA ILE A 367 -7.60 -20.60 2.04
C ILE A 367 -7.66 -19.09 1.86
N GLY A 368 -7.44 -18.62 0.63
CA GLY A 368 -7.69 -17.23 0.24
C GLY A 368 -9.02 -17.10 -0.50
N ILE A 369 -9.89 -16.21 -0.02
CA ILE A 369 -11.16 -15.91 -0.71
C ILE A 369 -10.95 -14.69 -1.58
N VAL A 370 -11.19 -14.85 -2.89
CA VAL A 370 -11.11 -13.80 -3.90
C VAL A 370 -12.44 -13.60 -4.61
N GLY A 371 -12.68 -12.42 -5.14
CA GLY A 371 -13.91 -12.07 -5.86
C GLY A 371 -14.09 -10.56 -5.89
N GLY A 372 -14.96 -10.06 -6.77
CA GLY A 372 -15.28 -8.65 -6.86
C GLY A 372 -15.89 -8.08 -5.57
N ASN A 373 -15.89 -6.76 -5.45
CA ASN A 373 -16.56 -6.10 -4.33
C ASN A 373 -18.07 -6.35 -4.40
N GLY A 374 -18.69 -6.58 -3.22
CA GLY A 374 -20.13 -6.88 -3.11
C GLY A 374 -20.52 -8.32 -3.42
N GLN A 375 -19.59 -9.22 -3.75
CA GLN A 375 -19.89 -10.65 -4.03
C GLN A 375 -20.19 -11.47 -2.76
N GLY A 376 -20.07 -10.90 -1.55
CA GLY A 376 -20.41 -11.58 -0.30
C GLY A 376 -19.24 -12.26 0.41
N LYS A 377 -17.99 -11.86 0.14
CA LYS A 377 -16.79 -12.42 0.79
C LYS A 377 -16.85 -12.31 2.34
N THR A 378 -17.10 -11.12 2.86
CA THR A 378 -17.29 -10.87 4.29
C THR A 378 -18.49 -11.64 4.86
N THR A 379 -19.58 -11.76 4.08
CA THR A 379 -20.77 -12.54 4.48
C THR A 379 -20.40 -14.01 4.62
N LEU A 380 -19.60 -14.56 3.72
CA LEU A 380 -19.11 -15.93 3.80
C LEU A 380 -18.27 -16.15 5.08
N LEU A 381 -17.36 -15.23 5.43
CA LEU A 381 -16.61 -15.31 6.69
C LEU A 381 -17.54 -15.27 7.92
N LYS A 382 -18.55 -14.40 7.92
CA LYS A 382 -19.55 -14.32 9.00
C LYS A 382 -20.41 -15.59 9.11
N LEU A 383 -20.75 -16.24 8.00
CA LEU A 383 -21.41 -17.56 7.98
C LEU A 383 -20.50 -18.64 8.56
N ILE A 384 -19.23 -18.64 8.17
CA ILE A 384 -18.22 -19.57 8.70
C ILE A 384 -18.01 -19.34 10.19
N ASN A 385 -17.98 -18.10 10.67
CA ASN A 385 -17.88 -17.78 12.11
C ASN A 385 -19.15 -18.18 12.88
N GLY A 386 -20.31 -18.14 12.24
CA GLY A 386 -21.60 -18.39 12.87
C GLY A 386 -22.34 -17.13 13.31
N ASP A 387 -21.85 -15.95 12.96
CA ASP A 387 -22.51 -14.66 13.20
C ASP A 387 -23.79 -14.51 12.37
N LEU A 388 -23.83 -15.18 11.22
CA LEU A 388 -25.00 -15.26 10.35
C LEU A 388 -25.48 -16.71 10.22
N LYS A 389 -26.80 -16.87 10.13
CA LYS A 389 -27.43 -18.16 9.89
C LYS A 389 -27.66 -18.34 8.39
N LEU A 390 -27.44 -19.56 7.91
CA LEU A 390 -27.81 -19.97 6.56
C LEU A 390 -29.34 -19.85 6.36
N THR A 391 -29.78 -19.50 5.18
CA THR A 391 -31.19 -19.57 4.78
C THR A 391 -31.62 -21.03 4.66
N SER A 392 -30.75 -21.89 4.11
CA SER A 392 -30.90 -23.36 4.11
C SER A 392 -29.51 -24.00 4.12
N GLY A 393 -29.44 -25.28 4.47
CA GLY A 393 -28.19 -26.01 4.62
C GLY A 393 -27.80 -26.20 6.08
N LYS A 394 -26.68 -26.84 6.32
CA LYS A 394 -26.19 -27.18 7.66
C LYS A 394 -24.72 -26.75 7.80
N ARG A 395 -24.37 -26.19 8.96
CA ARG A 395 -22.99 -25.86 9.36
C ARG A 395 -22.60 -26.74 10.55
N ASP A 396 -21.59 -27.54 10.35
CA ASP A 396 -21.02 -28.40 11.38
C ASP A 396 -19.57 -27.99 11.67
N LEU A 397 -19.29 -27.55 12.89
CA LEU A 397 -17.97 -27.21 13.37
C LEU A 397 -17.43 -28.39 14.21
N ALA A 398 -16.18 -28.76 13.94
CA ALA A 398 -15.56 -29.90 14.67
C ALA A 398 -15.47 -29.61 16.17
N PRO A 399 -15.68 -30.63 17.02
CA PRO A 399 -15.47 -30.51 18.45
C PRO A 399 -14.05 -30.05 18.77
N GLY A 400 -13.93 -29.02 19.63
CA GLY A 400 -12.64 -28.43 19.98
C GLY A 400 -12.06 -27.43 18.96
N CYS A 401 -12.79 -27.12 17.88
CA CYS A 401 -12.43 -26.02 17.01
C CYS A 401 -12.71 -24.68 17.70
N VAL A 402 -11.69 -23.84 17.82
CA VAL A 402 -11.75 -22.48 18.36
C VAL A 402 -11.43 -21.51 17.20
N ILE A 403 -12.42 -20.70 16.87
CA ILE A 403 -12.31 -19.73 15.78
C ILE A 403 -11.80 -18.40 16.35
N GLY A 404 -10.71 -17.88 15.78
CA GLY A 404 -10.29 -16.50 15.94
C GLY A 404 -10.71 -15.68 14.72
N TYR A 405 -11.43 -14.58 14.93
CA TYR A 405 -11.90 -13.76 13.83
C TYR A 405 -11.35 -12.33 13.91
N PHE A 406 -10.60 -11.95 12.87
CA PHE A 406 -10.15 -10.57 12.68
C PHE A 406 -11.22 -9.79 11.92
N HIS A 407 -11.94 -8.93 12.64
CA HIS A 407 -12.93 -8.02 12.08
C HIS A 407 -12.29 -6.72 11.60
N GLN A 408 -12.79 -6.17 10.51
CA GLN A 408 -12.36 -4.89 9.98
C GLN A 408 -12.56 -3.72 10.97
N ASP A 409 -13.55 -3.80 11.87
CA ASP A 409 -13.91 -2.74 12.82
C ASP A 409 -13.08 -2.76 14.12
N HIS A 410 -12.15 -3.72 14.28
CA HIS A 410 -11.34 -3.91 15.50
C HIS A 410 -12.18 -4.01 16.80
N ALA A 411 -13.40 -4.53 16.72
CA ALA A 411 -14.38 -4.58 17.81
C ALA A 411 -13.92 -5.38 19.04
N THR A 412 -12.83 -6.14 18.92
CA THR A 412 -12.28 -6.97 20.02
C THR A 412 -11.33 -6.22 20.95
N LEU A 413 -11.01 -4.94 20.66
CA LEU A 413 -10.09 -4.13 21.46
C LEU A 413 -10.85 -3.33 22.52
N ASP A 414 -10.28 -3.24 23.72
CA ASP A 414 -10.69 -2.28 24.75
C ASP A 414 -9.91 -0.96 24.55
N PHE A 415 -10.60 0.09 24.13
CA PHE A 415 -10.00 1.36 23.77
C PHE A 415 -9.48 2.17 24.98
N ASP A 416 -9.86 1.82 26.19
CA ASP A 416 -9.38 2.46 27.41
C ASP A 416 -8.03 1.94 27.88
N LEU A 417 -7.63 0.76 27.39
CA LEU A 417 -6.35 0.13 27.68
C LEU A 417 -5.25 0.58 26.73
N SER A 418 -4.00 0.44 27.19
CA SER A 418 -2.81 0.53 26.34
C SER A 418 -2.52 -0.81 25.65
N PRO A 419 -1.70 -0.84 24.56
CA PRO A 419 -1.24 -2.09 23.95
C PRO A 419 -0.63 -3.08 24.94
N VAL A 420 0.19 -2.61 25.90
CA VAL A 420 0.79 -3.46 26.92
C VAL A 420 -0.28 -4.08 27.83
N GLU A 421 -1.21 -3.27 28.33
CA GLU A 421 -2.29 -3.75 29.20
C GLU A 421 -3.19 -4.76 28.48
N GLN A 422 -3.55 -4.48 27.21
CA GLN A 422 -4.36 -5.37 26.38
C GLN A 422 -3.71 -6.76 26.21
N ILE A 423 -2.41 -6.81 25.95
CA ILE A 423 -1.69 -8.08 25.76
C ILE A 423 -1.41 -8.77 27.12
N THR A 424 -1.13 -8.00 28.17
CA THR A 424 -0.90 -8.57 29.52
C THR A 424 -2.17 -9.23 30.07
N GLN A 425 -3.36 -8.65 29.83
CA GLN A 425 -4.62 -9.26 30.21
C GLN A 425 -4.90 -10.56 29.46
N LEU A 426 -4.53 -10.62 28.18
CA LEU A 426 -4.70 -11.81 27.35
C LEU A 426 -3.73 -12.92 27.77
N ARG A 427 -2.48 -12.58 28.05
CA ARG A 427 -1.38 -13.51 28.37
C ARG A 427 -0.74 -13.15 29.73
N PRO A 428 -1.41 -13.48 30.84
CA PRO A 428 -0.87 -13.22 32.19
C PRO A 428 0.41 -14.00 32.50
N ASP A 429 0.69 -15.04 31.72
CA ASP A 429 1.92 -15.84 31.77
C ASP A 429 3.15 -15.12 31.19
N PHE A 430 2.95 -14.10 30.34
CA PHE A 430 4.04 -13.32 29.76
C PHE A 430 4.63 -12.33 30.76
N LYS A 431 5.97 -12.27 30.79
CA LYS A 431 6.66 -11.19 31.50
C LYS A 431 6.55 -9.89 30.69
N TYR A 432 6.64 -8.75 31.34
CA TYR A 432 6.62 -7.44 30.70
C TYR A 432 7.57 -7.31 29.49
N GLY A 433 8.78 -7.92 29.60
CA GLY A 433 9.75 -7.98 28.51
C GLY A 433 9.25 -8.74 27.27
N ASP A 434 8.51 -9.82 27.48
CA ASP A 434 7.95 -10.66 26.41
C ASP A 434 6.81 -9.91 25.69
N VAL A 435 5.95 -9.22 26.46
CA VAL A 435 4.88 -8.37 25.94
C VAL A 435 5.48 -7.26 25.06
N ARG A 436 6.50 -6.55 25.55
CA ARG A 436 7.19 -5.51 24.76
C ARG A 436 7.90 -6.07 23.53
N ALA A 437 8.47 -7.26 23.61
CA ALA A 437 9.09 -7.93 22.48
C ALA A 437 8.04 -8.28 21.40
N ALA A 438 6.87 -8.78 21.82
CA ALA A 438 5.75 -9.07 20.91
C ALA A 438 5.24 -7.80 20.23
N LEU A 439 4.97 -6.73 20.99
CA LEU A 439 4.58 -5.41 20.47
C LEU A 439 5.64 -4.81 19.55
N GLY A 440 6.93 -4.96 19.91
CA GLY A 440 8.05 -4.48 19.11
C GLY A 440 8.13 -5.06 17.71
N ARG A 441 7.62 -6.28 17.49
CA ARG A 441 7.52 -6.92 16.15
C ARG A 441 6.49 -6.21 15.28
N PHE A 442 5.38 -5.80 15.88
CA PHE A 442 4.36 -5.00 15.25
C PHE A 442 4.67 -3.50 15.28
N GLN A 443 5.98 -3.16 15.44
CA GLN A 443 6.53 -1.79 15.35
C GLN A 443 6.11 -0.84 16.46
N PHE A 444 5.63 -1.33 17.59
CA PHE A 444 5.41 -0.49 18.76
C PHE A 444 6.70 -0.28 19.51
N THR A 445 7.10 0.99 19.70
CA THR A 445 8.37 1.36 20.34
C THR A 445 8.18 2.53 21.30
N GLY A 446 9.08 2.63 22.30
CA GLY A 446 9.10 3.76 23.23
C GLY A 446 7.80 3.87 24.04
N GLU A 447 7.22 5.07 24.06
CA GLU A 447 6.01 5.40 24.82
C GLU A 447 4.71 4.91 24.14
N GLN A 448 4.75 4.58 22.85
CA GLN A 448 3.58 4.09 22.12
C GLN A 448 2.95 2.84 22.75
N VAL A 449 3.74 2.00 23.42
CA VAL A 449 3.26 0.77 24.06
C VAL A 449 2.36 1.04 25.28
N GLU A 450 2.53 2.22 25.91
CA GLU A 450 1.76 2.66 27.08
C GLU A 450 0.65 3.67 26.71
N THR A 451 0.59 4.10 25.45
CA THR A 451 -0.43 5.04 24.97
C THR A 451 -1.78 4.33 24.83
N LYS A 452 -2.87 4.92 25.33
CA LYS A 452 -4.21 4.34 25.20
C LYS A 452 -4.59 4.07 23.75
N LEU A 453 -5.26 2.94 23.50
CA LEU A 453 -5.71 2.55 22.16
C LEU A 453 -6.64 3.60 21.52
N SER A 454 -7.41 4.33 22.32
CA SER A 454 -8.24 5.44 21.83
C SER A 454 -7.45 6.57 21.15
N GLN A 455 -6.18 6.76 21.52
CA GLN A 455 -5.29 7.81 20.99
C GLN A 455 -4.45 7.34 19.80
N LEU A 456 -4.43 6.03 19.53
CA LEU A 456 -3.69 5.46 18.42
C LEU A 456 -4.42 5.63 17.09
N SER A 457 -3.66 5.66 16.00
CA SER A 457 -4.19 5.65 14.65
C SER A 457 -4.91 4.33 14.31
N GLY A 458 -5.78 4.33 13.29
CA GLY A 458 -6.46 3.12 12.84
C GLY A 458 -5.50 1.98 12.50
N GLY A 459 -4.39 2.26 11.81
CA GLY A 459 -3.38 1.27 11.48
C GLY A 459 -2.62 0.72 12.70
N GLU A 460 -2.37 1.53 13.73
CA GLU A 460 -1.79 1.07 14.99
C GLU A 460 -2.75 0.15 15.74
N ARG A 461 -4.03 0.53 15.82
CA ARG A 461 -5.06 -0.33 16.41
C ARG A 461 -5.19 -1.68 15.68
N ALA A 462 -5.15 -1.67 14.34
CA ALA A 462 -5.15 -2.89 13.55
C ALA A 462 -4.00 -3.83 13.92
N ARG A 463 -2.78 -3.28 14.11
CA ARG A 463 -1.62 -4.07 14.52
C ARG A 463 -1.77 -4.69 15.92
N VAL A 464 -2.38 -3.97 16.87
CA VAL A 464 -2.67 -4.53 18.21
C VAL A 464 -3.72 -5.63 18.13
N ALA A 465 -4.80 -5.43 17.35
CA ALA A 465 -5.84 -6.41 17.15
C ALA A 465 -5.30 -7.71 16.50
N LEU A 466 -4.43 -7.56 15.49
CA LEU A 466 -3.75 -8.70 14.87
C LEU A 466 -2.85 -9.45 15.87
N LEU A 467 -2.04 -8.72 16.64
CA LEU A 467 -1.19 -9.33 17.65
C LEU A 467 -2.01 -10.05 18.72
N LYS A 468 -3.11 -9.45 19.19
CA LYS A 468 -4.03 -10.07 20.14
C LYS A 468 -4.57 -11.38 19.59
N LEU A 469 -5.15 -11.36 18.38
CA LEU A 469 -5.70 -12.55 17.73
C LEU A 469 -4.66 -13.67 17.58
N LEU A 470 -3.42 -13.32 17.20
CA LEU A 470 -2.35 -14.29 17.02
C LEU A 470 -1.82 -14.87 18.34
N LEU A 471 -2.04 -14.20 19.47
CA LEU A 471 -1.68 -14.67 20.81
C LEU A 471 -2.80 -15.47 21.50
N GLU A 472 -4.01 -15.47 20.96
CA GLU A 472 -5.12 -16.30 21.42
C GLU A 472 -4.92 -17.76 21.00
N ASP A 473 -5.48 -18.68 21.77
CA ASP A 473 -5.39 -20.12 21.51
C ASP A 473 -6.42 -20.56 20.45
N ASN A 474 -6.23 -20.11 19.21
CA ASN A 474 -7.09 -20.42 18.07
C ASN A 474 -6.53 -21.58 17.25
N ASN A 475 -7.40 -22.39 16.61
CA ASN A 475 -6.99 -23.41 15.64
C ASN A 475 -7.60 -23.22 14.24
N LEU A 476 -8.53 -22.28 14.10
CA LEU A 476 -9.00 -21.74 12.82
C LEU A 476 -9.00 -20.21 12.88
N LEU A 477 -8.22 -19.57 12.03
CA LEU A 477 -8.18 -18.12 11.89
C LEU A 477 -9.04 -17.69 10.69
N LEU A 478 -9.94 -16.76 10.93
CA LEU A 478 -10.71 -16.05 9.91
C LEU A 478 -10.20 -14.60 9.85
N MET A 479 -9.82 -14.12 8.65
CA MET A 479 -9.29 -12.76 8.50
C MET A 479 -9.98 -12.04 7.35
N ASP A 480 -10.56 -10.87 7.64
CA ASP A 480 -11.19 -10.00 6.63
C ASP A 480 -10.30 -8.79 6.38
N GLU A 481 -9.64 -8.76 5.21
CA GLU A 481 -8.71 -7.73 4.76
C GLU A 481 -7.62 -7.36 5.80
N PRO A 482 -6.84 -8.34 6.31
CA PRO A 482 -5.89 -8.11 7.40
C PRO A 482 -4.69 -7.23 7.00
N THR A 483 -4.47 -7.04 5.72
CA THR A 483 -3.37 -6.23 5.17
C THR A 483 -3.71 -4.76 4.99
N ASN A 484 -4.99 -4.39 5.14
CA ASN A 484 -5.43 -3.01 5.02
C ASN A 484 -4.81 -2.14 6.12
N HIS A 485 -4.38 -0.95 5.77
CA HIS A 485 -3.73 0.03 6.65
C HIS A 485 -2.38 -0.42 7.26
N LEU A 486 -1.85 -1.58 6.87
CA LEU A 486 -0.52 -2.03 7.26
C LEU A 486 0.54 -1.49 6.30
N ASP A 487 1.64 -1.01 6.84
CA ASP A 487 2.83 -0.72 6.05
C ASP A 487 3.55 -2.03 5.64
N MET A 488 4.48 -1.92 4.71
CA MET A 488 5.19 -3.09 4.15
C MET A 488 5.86 -3.95 5.22
N ALA A 489 6.49 -3.33 6.24
CA ALA A 489 7.17 -4.07 7.29
C ALA A 489 6.21 -4.78 8.25
N SER A 490 5.03 -4.20 8.49
CA SER A 490 3.96 -4.87 9.25
C SER A 490 3.35 -6.04 8.46
N LYS A 491 3.20 -5.89 7.14
CA LYS A 491 2.78 -6.98 6.24
C LYS A 491 3.80 -8.13 6.25
N ASP A 492 5.11 -7.84 6.17
CA ASP A 492 6.17 -8.85 6.29
C ASP A 492 6.05 -9.64 7.60
N THR A 493 5.86 -8.92 8.73
CA THR A 493 5.72 -9.55 10.05
C THR A 493 4.48 -10.44 10.12
N LEU A 494 3.35 -10.00 9.55
CA LEU A 494 2.11 -10.78 9.49
C LEU A 494 2.31 -12.05 8.64
N GLU A 495 2.90 -11.92 7.46
CA GLU A 495 3.19 -13.04 6.56
C GLU A 495 4.09 -14.08 7.22
N GLU A 496 5.20 -13.67 7.84
CA GLU A 496 6.11 -14.57 8.56
C GLU A 496 5.42 -15.27 9.72
N THR A 497 4.60 -14.54 10.48
CA THR A 497 3.85 -15.09 11.62
C THR A 497 2.81 -16.10 11.15
N LEU A 498 2.07 -15.79 10.09
CA LEU A 498 1.08 -16.73 9.52
C LEU A 498 1.74 -17.95 8.88
N LYS A 499 2.91 -17.82 8.25
CA LYS A 499 3.67 -18.97 7.74
C LYS A 499 4.07 -19.94 8.85
N ALA A 500 4.40 -19.43 10.02
CA ALA A 500 4.75 -20.23 11.19
C ALA A 500 3.52 -20.82 11.93
N TYR A 501 2.33 -20.28 11.71
CA TYR A 501 1.11 -20.75 12.35
C TYR A 501 0.73 -22.14 11.87
N THR A 502 0.46 -23.08 12.79
CA THR A 502 0.19 -24.51 12.50
C THR A 502 -1.30 -24.84 12.32
N GLY A 503 -2.21 -23.91 12.64
CA GLY A 503 -3.65 -24.06 12.46
C GLY A 503 -4.12 -23.81 11.03
N SER A 504 -5.43 -23.80 10.85
CA SER A 504 -6.09 -23.51 9.58
C SER A 504 -6.35 -22.00 9.45
N LEU A 505 -6.32 -21.49 8.23
CA LEU A 505 -6.52 -20.08 7.90
C LEU A 505 -7.51 -19.93 6.76
N ILE A 506 -8.48 -19.04 6.93
CA ILE A 506 -9.33 -18.54 5.84
C ILE A 506 -9.21 -17.02 5.83
N THR A 507 -8.77 -16.44 4.73
CA THR A 507 -8.59 -14.99 4.62
C THR A 507 -9.23 -14.42 3.38
N VAL A 508 -9.89 -13.28 3.52
CA VAL A 508 -10.27 -12.41 2.41
C VAL A 508 -9.16 -11.37 2.28
N SER A 509 -8.57 -11.23 1.12
CA SER A 509 -7.62 -10.15 0.86
C SER A 509 -7.59 -9.74 -0.60
N HIS A 510 -7.36 -8.45 -0.83
CA HIS A 510 -7.02 -7.87 -2.13
C HIS A 510 -5.51 -7.76 -2.34
N ASP A 511 -4.70 -8.05 -1.32
CA ASP A 511 -3.25 -8.08 -1.40
C ASP A 511 -2.78 -9.39 -2.05
N ARG A 512 -2.46 -9.32 -3.35
CA ARG A 512 -2.05 -10.47 -4.17
C ARG A 512 -0.73 -11.07 -3.69
N TRP A 513 0.19 -10.23 -3.21
CA TRP A 513 1.47 -10.69 -2.66
C TRP A 513 1.25 -11.49 -1.37
N PHE A 514 0.44 -10.98 -0.47
CA PHE A 514 0.07 -11.66 0.77
C PHE A 514 -0.57 -13.02 0.48
N LEU A 515 -1.56 -13.08 -0.42
CA LEU A 515 -2.19 -14.33 -0.81
C LEU A 515 -1.16 -15.31 -1.40
N ASP A 516 -0.24 -14.83 -2.22
CA ASP A 516 0.80 -15.69 -2.83
C ASP A 516 1.75 -16.30 -1.81
N GLN A 517 2.04 -15.59 -0.71
CA GLN A 517 2.95 -16.02 0.35
C GLN A 517 2.30 -16.92 1.41
N VAL A 518 0.99 -16.80 1.65
CA VAL A 518 0.36 -17.34 2.86
C VAL A 518 -0.63 -18.47 2.55
N VAL A 519 -1.27 -18.47 1.36
CA VAL A 519 -2.32 -19.45 1.05
C VAL A 519 -1.84 -20.58 0.13
N ASN A 520 -2.52 -21.72 0.18
CA ASN A 520 -2.29 -22.89 -0.67
C ASN A 520 -3.56 -23.34 -1.41
N ARG A 521 -4.66 -22.62 -1.23
CA ARG A 521 -5.95 -22.85 -1.89
C ARG A 521 -6.66 -21.53 -2.06
N ILE A 522 -7.25 -21.28 -3.23
CA ILE A 522 -8.06 -20.10 -3.52
C ILE A 522 -9.51 -20.50 -3.73
N TRP A 523 -10.42 -19.80 -3.07
CA TRP A 523 -11.85 -19.83 -3.31
C TRP A 523 -12.24 -18.57 -4.09
N GLU A 524 -12.61 -18.72 -5.35
CA GLU A 524 -13.17 -17.64 -6.14
C GLU A 524 -14.68 -17.60 -5.94
N LEU A 525 -15.19 -16.55 -5.30
CA LEU A 525 -16.62 -16.32 -5.10
C LEU A 525 -17.15 -15.42 -6.22
N HIS A 526 -18.05 -15.96 -7.03
CA HIS A 526 -18.70 -15.25 -8.13
C HIS A 526 -20.15 -15.68 -8.25
N ASP A 527 -21.09 -14.71 -8.25
CA ASP A 527 -22.53 -14.92 -8.38
C ASP A 527 -23.08 -16.06 -7.46
N GLY A 528 -22.62 -16.12 -6.22
CA GLY A 528 -23.05 -17.09 -5.23
C GLY A 528 -22.46 -18.49 -5.36
N ILE A 529 -21.51 -18.69 -6.25
CA ILE A 529 -20.81 -19.95 -6.49
C ILE A 529 -19.35 -19.82 -6.06
N ILE A 530 -18.85 -20.82 -5.35
CA ILE A 530 -17.46 -20.94 -4.95
C ILE A 530 -16.76 -21.89 -5.89
N LYS A 531 -15.76 -21.39 -6.62
CA LYS A 531 -14.87 -22.22 -7.42
C LYS A 531 -13.53 -22.38 -6.71
N VAL A 532 -13.13 -23.63 -6.50
CA VAL A 532 -11.90 -23.97 -5.76
C VAL A 532 -10.73 -24.13 -6.73
N TYR A 533 -9.61 -23.48 -6.40
CA TYR A 533 -8.33 -23.64 -7.09
C TYR A 533 -7.27 -24.06 -6.08
N TYR A 534 -6.46 -25.03 -6.43
CA TYR A 534 -5.33 -25.48 -5.61
C TYR A 534 -4.06 -24.73 -5.99
N GLY A 535 -3.28 -24.33 -5.00
CA GLY A 535 -2.09 -23.52 -5.14
C GLY A 535 -2.26 -22.11 -4.57
N ASN A 536 -1.26 -21.27 -4.80
CA ASN A 536 -1.23 -19.88 -4.37
C ASN A 536 -1.96 -18.94 -5.37
N TYR A 537 -1.85 -17.64 -5.17
CA TYR A 537 -2.51 -16.67 -6.06
C TYR A 537 -1.95 -16.71 -7.50
N THR A 538 -0.65 -16.89 -7.66
CA THR A 538 0.00 -17.03 -8.97
C THR A 538 -0.53 -18.27 -9.72
N ASP A 539 -0.66 -19.41 -9.04
CA ASP A 539 -1.24 -20.63 -9.61
C ASP A 539 -2.70 -20.44 -10.03
N TYR A 540 -3.50 -19.72 -9.21
CA TYR A 540 -4.87 -19.35 -9.55
C TYR A 540 -4.95 -18.54 -10.86
N ILE A 541 -4.12 -17.49 -11.01
CA ILE A 541 -4.10 -16.68 -12.23
C ILE A 541 -3.68 -17.50 -13.44
N ARG A 542 -2.69 -18.40 -13.29
CA ARG A 542 -2.28 -19.32 -14.35
C ARG A 542 -3.39 -20.26 -14.77
N ALA A 543 -4.09 -20.84 -13.80
CA ALA A 543 -5.25 -21.72 -14.06
C ALA A 543 -6.37 -20.98 -14.81
N LYS A 544 -6.65 -19.70 -14.47
CA LYS A 544 -7.61 -18.87 -15.23
C LYS A 544 -7.19 -18.62 -16.68
N LYS A 545 -5.90 -18.58 -16.95
CA LYS A 545 -5.32 -18.44 -18.31
C LYS A 545 -5.14 -19.79 -19.02
N GLY A 546 -5.56 -20.91 -18.41
CA GLY A 546 -5.38 -22.25 -18.96
C GLY A 546 -3.92 -22.74 -18.98
N LEU A 547 -3.06 -22.15 -18.14
CA LEU A 547 -1.66 -22.51 -17.99
C LEU A 547 -1.46 -23.49 -16.83
N PRO A 548 -0.49 -24.42 -16.89
CA PRO A 548 -0.18 -25.31 -15.77
C PRO A 548 0.36 -24.52 -14.56
N PRO A 549 0.21 -25.04 -13.31
CA PRO A 549 0.82 -24.43 -12.13
C PRO A 549 2.36 -24.38 -12.27
N LEU A 550 2.98 -23.43 -11.55
CA LEU A 550 4.45 -23.34 -11.50
C LEU A 550 5.03 -24.58 -10.80
N GLY A 551 6.08 -25.17 -11.37
CA GLY A 551 6.85 -26.21 -10.68
C GLY A 551 7.53 -25.63 -9.43
N LYS A 552 7.73 -26.46 -8.39
CA LYS A 552 8.34 -26.01 -7.11
C LYS A 552 9.71 -25.33 -7.28
N ASP A 553 10.43 -25.63 -8.37
CA ASP A 553 11.76 -25.09 -8.66
C ASP A 553 11.69 -23.70 -9.35
N GLU A 554 10.54 -23.32 -9.91
CA GLU A 554 10.34 -22.01 -10.57
C GLU A 554 9.86 -20.92 -9.60
N ILE A 555 9.32 -21.31 -8.44
CA ILE A 555 8.82 -20.37 -7.42
C ILE A 555 9.95 -19.57 -6.75
N SER A 556 11.19 -20.08 -6.79
CA SER A 556 12.37 -19.39 -6.20
C SER A 556 12.99 -18.32 -7.13
N SER A 557 12.49 -18.16 -8.34
CA SER A 557 13.02 -17.24 -9.36
C SER A 557 12.07 -16.11 -9.78
N VAL A 558 10.86 -16.02 -9.14
CA VAL A 558 9.88 -14.95 -9.40
C VAL A 558 9.88 -13.90 -8.31
#